data_dac5ce1db2cadedc2c234bfb5b0b163b
#
_entry.id   dac5ce1db2cadedc2c234bfb5b0b163b
#
_cell.length_a   1.000
_cell.length_b   1.000
_cell.length_c   1.000
_cell.angle_alpha   90.00
_cell.angle_beta   90.00
_cell.angle_gamma   90.00
#
_symmetry.space_group_name_H-M   'P 1'
#
loop_
_entity.id
_entity.type
_entity.pdbx_description
1 polymer ?
#
loop_
_entity_poly.entity_id
_entity_poly.type
_entity_poly.pdbx_seq_one_letter_code
_entity_poly.pdbx_strand_id
1 'polypeptide(L)'
;MTGSVTTKNDNKMNKTFALARVSTTLQSEKNGGTGIQYQSEKLSQYSTLHNLNLIKTISDVCSGGLETRDGIEELKTHIENGEVDIVLIWNVSRAFRSMIHFTKFYEYLKKHNVELISVSEGIRSSRKEGEMLFGIMCSIASYEKDLITERMMSGKITKVKNGERKFGARLPFGYKKNYEGE
;
A
#
# COMPACT_ATOMS: atom_id res chain seq x y z
N MET A 1 -1.58 48.25 -6.22
CA MET A 1 -1.91 47.36 -5.10
C MET A 1 -1.19 46.03 -5.38
N THR A 2 -0.02 45.90 -4.78
CA THR A 2 0.88 44.74 -4.97
C THR A 2 0.52 43.71 -3.89
N GLY A 3 -0.13 42.62 -4.31
CA GLY A 3 -0.40 41.48 -3.45
C GLY A 3 0.89 40.71 -3.15
N SER A 4 1.38 40.81 -1.93
CA SER A 4 2.51 40.03 -1.44
C SER A 4 2.10 38.57 -1.35
N VAL A 5 2.68 37.74 -2.21
CA VAL A 5 2.68 36.28 -2.06
C VAL A 5 3.51 35.95 -0.82
N THR A 6 2.85 35.67 0.27
CA THR A 6 3.50 35.20 1.50
C THR A 6 3.95 33.76 1.27
N THR A 7 5.19 33.58 0.82
CA THR A 7 5.88 32.30 0.95
C THR A 7 6.10 32.04 2.43
N LYS A 8 5.30 31.17 3.03
CA LYS A 8 5.60 30.56 4.33
C LYS A 8 6.87 29.74 4.19
N ASN A 9 8.00 30.37 4.41
CA ASN A 9 9.27 29.75 4.67
C ASN A 9 9.32 29.36 6.17
N ASP A 10 8.50 28.39 6.55
CA ASP A 10 8.72 27.71 7.83
C ASP A 10 9.81 26.66 7.59
N ASN A 11 11.00 26.94 8.13
CA ASN A 11 12.19 26.08 8.16
C ASN A 11 11.97 24.88 9.12
N LYS A 12 10.77 24.29 9.10
CA LYS A 12 10.43 23.09 9.82
C LYS A 12 10.91 21.92 8.99
N MET A 13 12.02 21.29 9.41
CA MET A 13 12.50 20.06 8.77
C MET A 13 11.35 19.05 8.77
N ASN A 14 10.89 18.68 7.57
CA ASN A 14 9.78 17.74 7.40
C ASN A 14 10.11 16.40 8.02
N LYS A 15 9.27 15.94 8.94
CA LYS A 15 9.40 14.66 9.62
C LYS A 15 9.15 13.53 8.62
N THR A 16 10.19 12.79 8.28
CA THR A 16 10.15 11.76 7.24
C THR A 16 10.25 10.38 7.86
N PHE A 17 9.36 9.49 7.44
CA PHE A 17 9.39 8.07 7.79
C PHE A 17 9.59 7.23 6.52
N ALA A 18 10.40 6.20 6.60
CA ALA A 18 10.62 5.27 5.50
C ALA A 18 9.92 3.94 5.79
N LEU A 19 9.28 3.36 4.77
CA LEU A 19 8.68 2.04 4.82
C LEU A 19 9.44 1.09 3.89
N ALA A 20 10.11 0.09 4.46
CA ALA A 20 10.79 -0.98 3.76
C ALA A 20 10.06 -2.30 4.00
N ARG A 21 9.82 -3.09 2.93
CA ARG A 21 9.09 -4.35 3.03
C ARG A 21 9.74 -5.47 2.23
N VAL A 22 9.76 -6.68 2.81
CA VAL A 22 10.11 -7.91 2.08
C VAL A 22 9.15 -9.05 2.44
N SER A 23 8.99 -9.99 1.50
CA SER A 23 8.40 -11.29 1.78
C SER A 23 9.48 -12.26 2.26
N THR A 24 9.19 -13.11 3.24
CA THR A 24 10.12 -14.11 3.80
C THR A 24 10.74 -15.06 2.77
N THR A 25 10.08 -15.29 1.64
CA THR A 25 10.59 -16.10 0.53
C THR A 25 11.77 -15.46 -0.23
N LEU A 26 12.05 -14.17 -0.02
CA LEU A 26 13.13 -13.42 -0.69
C LEU A 26 14.33 -13.15 0.23
N GLN A 27 14.35 -13.69 1.44
CA GLN A 27 15.49 -13.57 2.37
C GLN A 27 16.71 -14.42 1.98
N SER A 28 16.70 -15.11 0.83
CA SER A 28 17.93 -15.74 0.38
C SER A 28 18.91 -14.63 -0.05
N GLU A 29 19.90 -14.40 0.78
CA GLU A 29 21.01 -13.43 0.64
C GLU A 29 21.81 -13.56 -0.67
N LYS A 30 21.43 -14.49 -1.55
CA LYS A 30 22.14 -14.81 -2.78
C LYS A 30 21.75 -14.05 -4.02
N ASN A 31 20.65 -13.28 -4.00
CA ASN A 31 20.18 -12.52 -5.18
C ASN A 31 20.24 -11.01 -4.91
N GLY A 32 21.38 -10.44 -5.26
CA GLY A 32 21.75 -9.04 -5.16
C GLY A 32 20.62 -8.00 -5.13
N GLY A 33 20.48 -7.29 -4.01
CA GLY A 33 19.92 -5.95 -4.02
C GLY A 33 18.42 -5.78 -3.76
N THR A 34 17.67 -6.80 -3.34
CA THR A 34 16.22 -6.69 -3.11
C THR A 34 15.77 -6.78 -1.65
N GLY A 35 16.69 -7.03 -0.72
CA GLY A 35 16.43 -7.19 0.71
C GLY A 35 15.99 -5.89 1.40
N ILE A 36 15.48 -6.00 2.63
CA ILE A 36 15.15 -4.85 3.50
C ILE A 36 16.35 -3.91 3.64
N GLN A 37 17.54 -4.46 3.84
CA GLN A 37 18.76 -3.69 4.04
C GLN A 37 19.03 -2.78 2.84
N TYR A 38 18.97 -3.31 1.62
CA TYR A 38 19.15 -2.53 0.40
C TYR A 38 18.10 -1.41 0.27
N GLN A 39 16.81 -1.71 0.53
CA GLN A 39 15.77 -0.69 0.50
C GLN A 39 16.05 0.40 1.54
N SER A 40 16.37 0.02 2.78
CA SER A 40 16.65 0.95 3.87
C SER A 40 17.85 1.84 3.55
N GLU A 41 18.94 1.28 3.00
CA GLU A 41 20.11 2.03 2.56
C GLU A 41 19.76 3.04 1.47
N LYS A 42 18.99 2.64 0.45
CA LYS A 42 18.57 3.52 -0.64
C LYS A 42 17.63 4.62 -0.17
N LEU A 43 16.70 4.32 0.73
CA LEU A 43 15.80 5.32 1.32
C LEU A 43 16.58 6.33 2.20
N SER A 44 17.58 5.86 2.96
CA SER A 44 18.47 6.72 3.74
C SER A 44 19.34 7.60 2.84
N GLN A 45 19.95 7.05 1.77
CA GLN A 45 20.72 7.82 0.79
C GLN A 45 19.87 8.90 0.13
N TYR A 46 18.63 8.55 -0.26
CA TYR A 46 17.70 9.50 -0.86
C TYR A 46 17.34 10.64 0.11
N SER A 47 17.06 10.30 1.39
CA SER A 47 16.73 11.31 2.40
C SER A 47 17.88 12.29 2.62
N THR A 48 19.12 11.79 2.68
CA THR A 48 20.32 12.63 2.82
C THR A 48 20.51 13.54 1.60
N LEU A 49 20.38 12.98 0.38
CA LEU A 49 20.55 13.75 -0.87
C LEU A 49 19.53 14.88 -1.00
N HIS A 50 18.31 14.66 -0.52
CA HIS A 50 17.21 15.61 -0.61
C HIS A 50 16.98 16.45 0.65
N ASN A 51 17.91 16.39 1.63
CA ASN A 51 17.83 17.08 2.92
C ASN A 51 16.51 16.82 3.66
N LEU A 52 16.02 15.56 3.61
CA LEU A 52 14.83 15.13 4.34
C LEU A 52 15.24 14.66 5.75
N ASN A 53 14.48 15.05 6.77
CA ASN A 53 14.72 14.61 8.15
C ASN A 53 14.14 13.20 8.36
N LEU A 54 14.92 12.18 8.04
CA LEU A 54 14.52 10.77 8.23
C LEU A 54 14.58 10.42 9.73
N ILE A 55 13.41 10.30 10.36
CA ILE A 55 13.25 9.99 11.78
C ILE A 55 13.35 8.48 12.01
N LYS A 56 12.66 7.69 11.19
CA LYS A 56 12.54 6.25 11.39
C LYS A 56 12.37 5.51 10.08
N THR A 57 12.99 4.32 10.00
CA THR A 57 12.69 3.33 8.96
C THR A 57 11.89 2.20 9.58
N ILE A 58 10.66 2.01 9.15
CA ILE A 58 9.79 0.92 9.56
C ILE A 58 10.00 -0.23 8.59
N SER A 59 10.33 -1.40 9.14
CA SER A 59 10.55 -2.62 8.36
C SER A 59 9.41 -3.60 8.56
N ASP A 60 8.71 -3.95 7.48
CA ASP A 60 7.61 -4.91 7.50
C ASP A 60 8.07 -6.24 6.89
N VAL A 61 8.22 -7.27 7.74
CA VAL A 61 8.62 -8.63 7.34
C VAL A 61 7.38 -9.51 7.34
N CYS A 62 6.85 -9.80 6.17
CA CYS A 62 5.66 -10.65 6.04
C CYS A 62 6.04 -12.14 5.97
N SER A 63 5.85 -12.88 7.06
CA SER A 63 5.87 -14.34 7.05
C SER A 63 4.61 -14.90 6.37
N GLY A 64 4.78 -15.92 5.54
CA GLY A 64 3.80 -16.44 4.56
C GLY A 64 2.53 -17.08 5.12
N GLY A 65 1.94 -16.63 6.21
CA GLY A 65 0.72 -17.23 6.75
C GLY A 65 -0.10 -16.34 7.67
N LEU A 66 0.50 -15.41 8.37
CA LEU A 66 -0.19 -14.46 9.24
C LEU A 66 0.05 -13.05 8.73
N GLU A 67 -1.04 -12.38 8.43
CA GLU A 67 -1.08 -11.00 7.95
C GLU A 67 -0.83 -10.05 9.13
N THR A 68 0.41 -10.04 9.66
CA THR A 68 0.81 -9.00 10.60
C THR A 68 1.11 -7.75 9.78
N ARG A 69 0.18 -6.80 9.84
CA ARG A 69 0.31 -5.47 9.23
C ARG A 69 1.00 -4.50 10.17
N ASP A 70 1.88 -5.00 11.01
CA ASP A 70 2.41 -4.27 12.15
C ASP A 70 3.14 -2.99 11.72
N GLY A 71 3.90 -3.03 10.62
CA GLY A 71 4.62 -1.86 10.11
C GLY A 71 3.70 -0.75 9.55
N ILE A 72 2.64 -1.10 8.84
CA ILE A 72 1.70 -0.09 8.32
C ILE A 72 0.84 0.48 9.45
N GLU A 73 0.40 -0.33 10.40
CA GLU A 73 -0.39 0.14 11.55
C GLU A 73 0.47 1.00 12.50
N GLU A 74 1.74 0.64 12.70
CA GLU A 74 2.70 1.48 13.40
C GLU A 74 2.87 2.84 12.71
N LEU A 75 3.05 2.85 11.40
CA LEU A 75 3.17 4.08 10.63
C LEU A 75 1.91 4.95 10.72
N LYS A 76 0.72 4.35 10.69
CA LYS A 76 -0.55 5.07 10.87
C LYS A 76 -0.65 5.72 12.24
N THR A 77 -0.23 5.03 13.31
CA THR A 77 -0.21 5.59 14.66
C THR A 77 0.65 6.85 14.71
N HIS A 78 1.85 6.83 14.10
CA HIS A 78 2.70 8.02 14.01
C HIS A 78 2.09 9.15 13.18
N ILE A 79 1.35 8.81 12.11
CA ILE A 79 0.63 9.79 11.28
C ILE A 79 -0.50 10.44 12.07
N GLU A 80 -1.30 9.67 12.80
CA GLU A 80 -2.40 10.17 13.63
C GLU A 80 -1.91 11.09 14.76
N ASN A 81 -0.71 10.81 15.28
CA ASN A 81 -0.04 11.67 16.27
C ASN A 81 0.57 12.96 15.66
N GLY A 82 0.50 13.16 14.33
CA GLY A 82 1.09 14.32 13.65
C GLY A 82 2.61 14.32 13.67
N GLU A 83 3.22 13.13 13.69
CA GLU A 83 4.66 12.93 13.74
C GLU A 83 5.27 12.70 12.35
N VAL A 84 4.44 12.64 11.29
CA VAL A 84 4.86 12.29 9.93
C VAL A 84 4.35 13.34 8.95
N ASP A 85 5.28 13.96 8.22
CA ASP A 85 4.98 14.87 7.11
C ASP A 85 5.19 14.17 5.75
N ILE A 86 6.18 13.25 5.68
CA ILE A 86 6.57 12.55 4.45
C ILE A 86 6.73 11.05 4.73
N VAL A 87 6.17 10.24 3.85
CA VAL A 87 6.42 8.79 3.78
C VAL A 87 7.27 8.48 2.57
N LEU A 88 8.42 7.82 2.77
CA LEU A 88 9.28 7.30 1.73
C LEU A 88 9.04 5.81 1.52
N ILE A 89 8.85 5.40 0.28
CA ILE A 89 8.85 4.00 -0.14
C ILE A 89 9.86 3.80 -1.27
N TRP A 90 10.40 2.58 -1.41
CA TRP A 90 11.29 2.29 -2.53
C TRP A 90 10.52 2.33 -3.86
N ASN A 91 9.47 1.54 -4.00
CA ASN A 91 8.45 1.63 -5.05
C ASN A 91 7.12 1.05 -4.58
N VAL A 92 6.05 1.34 -5.31
CA VAL A 92 4.69 0.92 -4.95
C VAL A 92 4.55 -0.59 -4.91
N SER A 93 5.11 -1.29 -5.90
CA SER A 93 4.98 -2.75 -6.01
C SER A 93 5.74 -3.52 -4.91
N ARG A 94 6.79 -2.93 -4.34
CA ARG A 94 7.52 -3.51 -3.22
C ARG A 94 6.86 -3.20 -1.88
N ALA A 95 6.40 -1.95 -1.71
CA ALA A 95 5.77 -1.53 -0.47
C ALA A 95 4.41 -2.20 -0.24
N PHE A 96 3.67 -2.54 -1.30
CA PHE A 96 2.31 -3.09 -1.19
C PHE A 96 2.16 -4.41 -1.95
N ARG A 97 1.42 -5.37 -1.36
CA ARG A 97 1.12 -6.67 -1.99
C ARG A 97 0.11 -6.58 -3.12
N SER A 98 -0.78 -5.60 -3.06
CA SER A 98 -1.79 -5.35 -4.08
C SER A 98 -2.04 -3.86 -4.23
N MET A 99 -2.47 -3.47 -5.41
CA MET A 99 -2.82 -2.09 -5.70
C MET A 99 -4.01 -1.60 -4.86
N ILE A 100 -4.89 -2.51 -4.41
CA ILE A 100 -6.00 -2.18 -3.51
C ILE A 100 -5.48 -1.70 -2.14
N HIS A 101 -4.45 -2.35 -1.60
CA HIS A 101 -3.84 -1.92 -0.34
C HIS A 101 -3.12 -0.58 -0.49
N PHE A 102 -2.42 -0.38 -1.62
CA PHE A 102 -1.83 0.90 -1.97
C PHE A 102 -2.88 2.01 -2.04
N THR A 103 -3.99 1.80 -2.77
CA THR A 103 -5.06 2.79 -2.91
C THR A 103 -5.60 3.24 -1.56
N LYS A 104 -5.94 2.28 -0.67
CA LYS A 104 -6.43 2.59 0.68
C LYS A 104 -5.43 3.38 1.51
N PHE A 105 -4.14 3.01 1.40
CA PHE A 105 -3.08 3.69 2.12
C PHE A 105 -2.83 5.09 1.57
N TYR A 106 -2.85 5.25 0.25
CA TYR A 106 -2.67 6.56 -0.40
C TYR A 106 -3.83 7.52 -0.08
N GLU A 107 -5.07 7.05 -0.09
CA GLU A 107 -6.25 7.83 0.36
C GLU A 107 -6.11 8.24 1.83
N TYR A 108 -5.63 7.34 2.68
CA TYR A 108 -5.36 7.62 4.08
C TYR A 108 -4.30 8.72 4.23
N LEU A 109 -3.18 8.67 3.51
CA LEU A 109 -2.15 9.70 3.52
C LEU A 109 -2.70 11.07 3.06
N LYS A 110 -3.51 11.09 1.99
CA LYS A 110 -4.16 12.32 1.51
C LYS A 110 -5.06 12.94 2.58
N LYS A 111 -5.84 12.13 3.29
CA LYS A 111 -6.71 12.60 4.38
C LYS A 111 -5.92 13.27 5.50
N HIS A 112 -4.71 12.82 5.78
CA HIS A 112 -3.84 13.35 6.84
C HIS A 112 -2.84 14.40 6.32
N ASN A 113 -2.91 14.80 5.04
CA ASN A 113 -1.99 15.75 4.39
C ASN A 113 -0.51 15.29 4.45
N VAL A 114 -0.25 13.98 4.38
CA VAL A 114 1.08 13.39 4.38
C VAL A 114 1.53 13.16 2.94
N GLU A 115 2.73 13.62 2.59
CA GLU A 115 3.32 13.41 1.27
C GLU A 115 3.83 11.97 1.12
N LEU A 116 3.55 11.33 -0.02
CA LEU A 116 4.14 10.06 -0.42
C LEU A 116 5.21 10.28 -1.48
N ILE A 117 6.39 9.69 -1.26
CA ILE A 117 7.48 9.70 -2.24
C ILE A 117 7.87 8.26 -2.56
N SER A 118 7.76 7.88 -3.82
CA SER A 118 8.28 6.63 -4.36
C SER A 118 9.63 6.90 -5.03
N VAL A 119 10.70 6.39 -4.39
CA VAL A 119 12.07 6.77 -4.73
C VAL A 119 12.51 6.23 -6.09
N SER A 120 12.30 4.93 -6.35
CA SER A 120 12.76 4.31 -7.59
C SER A 120 11.93 4.72 -8.81
N GLU A 121 10.69 5.13 -8.60
CA GLU A 121 9.78 5.62 -9.64
C GLU A 121 9.90 7.14 -9.85
N GLY A 122 10.58 7.84 -8.92
CA GLY A 122 10.74 9.30 -8.98
C GLY A 122 9.43 10.08 -8.79
N ILE A 123 8.41 9.47 -8.17
CA ILE A 123 7.07 10.04 -8.03
C ILE A 123 6.92 10.67 -6.64
N ARG A 124 6.41 11.90 -6.60
CA ARG A 124 6.08 12.65 -5.37
C ARG A 124 4.63 13.11 -5.40
N SER A 125 3.85 12.76 -4.39
CA SER A 125 2.42 13.12 -4.35
C SER A 125 2.15 14.62 -4.16
N SER A 126 3.13 15.38 -3.72
CA SER A 126 3.05 16.85 -3.61
C SER A 126 3.12 17.56 -4.96
N ARG A 127 3.58 16.89 -6.01
CA ARG A 127 3.62 17.41 -7.37
C ARG A 127 2.38 16.98 -8.14
N LYS A 128 1.84 17.86 -8.98
CA LYS A 128 0.64 17.59 -9.79
C LYS A 128 0.79 16.33 -10.67
N GLU A 129 1.96 16.15 -11.27
CA GLU A 129 2.28 14.98 -12.09
C GLU A 129 2.26 13.69 -11.26
N GLY A 130 2.82 13.73 -10.06
CA GLY A 130 2.86 12.58 -9.15
C GLY A 130 1.48 12.26 -8.57
N GLU A 131 0.70 13.27 -8.21
CA GLU A 131 -0.70 13.09 -7.79
C GLU A 131 -1.53 12.41 -8.89
N MET A 132 -1.36 12.86 -10.14
CA MET A 132 -2.02 12.26 -11.30
C MET A 132 -1.59 10.80 -11.51
N LEU A 133 -0.30 10.50 -11.44
CA LEU A 133 0.22 9.13 -11.62
C LEU A 133 -0.30 8.18 -10.53
N PHE A 134 -0.26 8.60 -9.26
CA PHE A 134 -0.85 7.79 -8.18
C PHE A 134 -2.37 7.64 -8.35
N GLY A 135 -3.07 8.67 -8.81
CA GLY A 135 -4.49 8.60 -9.14
C GLY A 135 -4.80 7.58 -10.24
N ILE A 136 -4.00 7.53 -11.29
CA ILE A 136 -4.12 6.52 -12.36
C ILE A 136 -3.89 5.12 -11.80
N MET A 137 -2.85 4.91 -10.97
CA MET A 137 -2.59 3.63 -10.33
C MET A 137 -3.78 3.18 -9.46
N CYS A 138 -4.39 4.09 -8.71
CA CYS A 138 -5.59 3.82 -7.92
C CYS A 138 -6.80 3.45 -8.79
N SER A 139 -6.97 4.13 -9.91
CA SER A 139 -8.07 3.84 -10.87
C SER A 139 -7.93 2.46 -11.50
N ILE A 140 -6.72 2.07 -11.90
CA ILE A 140 -6.41 0.73 -12.42
C ILE A 140 -6.73 -0.34 -11.35
N ALA A 141 -6.32 -0.12 -10.10
CA ALA A 141 -6.60 -1.04 -9.00
C ALA A 141 -8.10 -1.25 -8.76
N SER A 142 -8.88 -0.17 -8.86
CA SER A 142 -10.34 -0.24 -8.74
C SER A 142 -10.94 -1.07 -9.87
N TYR A 143 -10.52 -0.82 -11.10
CA TYR A 143 -10.97 -1.56 -12.27
C TYR A 143 -10.63 -3.06 -12.19
N GLU A 144 -9.41 -3.42 -11.80
CA GLU A 144 -9.01 -4.82 -11.60
C GLU A 144 -9.89 -5.52 -10.56
N LYS A 145 -10.20 -4.84 -9.44
CA LYS A 145 -11.09 -5.35 -8.41
C LYS A 145 -12.49 -5.63 -8.96
N ASP A 146 -13.02 -4.72 -9.75
CA ASP A 146 -14.36 -4.86 -10.34
C ASP A 146 -14.41 -6.03 -11.34
N LEU A 147 -13.40 -6.19 -12.18
CA LEU A 147 -13.25 -7.34 -13.08
C LEU A 147 -13.18 -8.68 -12.33
N ILE A 148 -12.43 -8.74 -11.23
CA ILE A 148 -12.36 -9.96 -10.40
C ILE A 148 -13.73 -10.28 -9.82
N THR A 149 -14.43 -9.27 -9.32
CA THR A 149 -15.77 -9.42 -8.74
C THR A 149 -16.77 -9.91 -9.79
N GLU A 150 -16.74 -9.34 -10.99
CA GLU A 150 -17.58 -9.75 -12.10
C GLU A 150 -17.32 -11.21 -12.52
N ARG A 151 -16.05 -11.60 -12.66
CA ARG A 151 -15.66 -13.00 -12.98
C ARG A 151 -16.14 -13.98 -11.90
N MET A 152 -16.01 -13.59 -10.62
CA MET A 152 -16.48 -14.40 -9.50
C MET A 152 -18.02 -14.57 -9.53
N MET A 153 -18.74 -13.50 -9.83
CA MET A 153 -20.22 -13.54 -9.94
C MET A 153 -20.66 -14.39 -11.12
N SER A 154 -20.07 -14.20 -12.31
CA SER A 154 -20.30 -15.03 -13.48
C SER A 154 -20.05 -16.51 -13.22
N GLY A 155 -18.92 -16.83 -12.56
CA GLY A 155 -18.60 -18.20 -12.18
C GLY A 155 -19.61 -18.81 -11.20
N LYS A 156 -20.13 -18.04 -10.24
CA LYS A 156 -21.20 -18.48 -9.33
C LYS A 156 -22.50 -18.75 -10.09
N ILE A 157 -22.90 -17.86 -10.99
CA ILE A 157 -24.12 -18.00 -11.79
C ILE A 157 -24.02 -19.25 -12.68
N THR A 158 -22.89 -19.49 -13.32
CA THR A 158 -22.66 -20.67 -14.16
C THR A 158 -22.77 -21.96 -13.37
N LYS A 159 -22.17 -22.01 -12.17
CA LYS A 159 -22.29 -23.19 -11.27
C LYS A 159 -23.72 -23.46 -10.85
N VAL A 160 -24.49 -22.41 -10.53
CA VAL A 160 -25.91 -22.56 -10.22
C VAL A 160 -26.71 -23.08 -11.40
N LYS A 161 -26.46 -22.57 -12.62
CA LYS A 161 -27.09 -23.03 -13.84
C LYS A 161 -26.79 -24.48 -14.17
N ASN A 162 -25.57 -24.95 -13.87
CA ASN A 162 -25.14 -26.34 -14.08
C ASN A 162 -25.60 -27.29 -12.96
N GLY A 163 -26.38 -26.82 -12.00
CA GLY A 163 -26.83 -27.66 -10.87
C GLY A 163 -25.77 -27.90 -9.80
N GLU A 164 -24.57 -27.32 -9.96
CA GLU A 164 -23.50 -27.41 -8.97
C GLU A 164 -23.84 -26.50 -7.76
N ARG A 165 -24.46 -27.10 -6.75
CA ARG A 165 -24.84 -26.38 -5.53
C ARG A 165 -23.65 -26.24 -4.60
N LYS A 166 -22.92 -25.15 -4.63
CA LYS A 166 -22.06 -24.71 -3.52
C LYS A 166 -22.73 -23.53 -2.81
N PHE A 167 -23.66 -23.85 -1.91
CA PHE A 167 -24.09 -22.86 -0.92
C PHE A 167 -22.90 -22.51 -0.03
N GLY A 168 -22.82 -21.26 0.44
CA GLY A 168 -21.84 -20.85 1.46
C GLY A 168 -21.99 -21.70 2.74
N ALA A 169 -21.19 -21.40 3.76
CA ALA A 169 -21.12 -22.18 5.01
C ALA A 169 -22.47 -22.37 5.74
N ARG A 170 -23.49 -21.58 5.40
CA ARG A 170 -24.86 -21.71 5.94
C ARG A 170 -25.82 -22.13 4.83
N LEU A 171 -26.50 -23.24 5.07
CA LEU A 171 -27.59 -23.67 4.19
C LEU A 171 -28.80 -22.73 4.36
N PRO A 172 -29.57 -22.47 3.28
CA PRO A 172 -30.85 -21.79 3.40
C PRO A 172 -31.82 -22.60 4.30
N PHE A 173 -32.77 -21.88 4.88
CA PHE A 173 -33.82 -22.53 5.67
C PHE A 173 -34.54 -23.62 4.86
N GLY A 174 -34.74 -24.79 5.42
CA GLY A 174 -35.38 -25.93 4.77
C GLY A 174 -34.43 -26.92 4.06
N TYR A 175 -33.12 -26.63 3.98
CA TYR A 175 -32.14 -27.55 3.38
C TYR A 175 -31.25 -28.21 4.44
N LYS A 176 -31.01 -29.52 4.28
CA LYS A 176 -30.05 -30.31 5.07
C LYS A 176 -28.89 -30.74 4.18
N LYS A 177 -27.71 -30.81 4.74
CA LYS A 177 -26.51 -31.29 4.02
C LYS A 177 -26.61 -32.85 3.99
N ASN A 178 -26.66 -33.43 2.78
CA ASN A 178 -26.47 -34.85 2.63
C ASN A 178 -24.96 -35.17 2.78
N TYR A 179 -24.67 -36.18 3.61
CA TYR A 179 -23.30 -36.64 3.84
C TYR A 179 -22.77 -37.57 2.73
N GLU A 180 -23.58 -37.90 1.73
CA GLU A 180 -23.25 -38.77 0.61
C GLU A 180 -22.84 -37.94 -0.60
N GLY A 181 -21.82 -37.12 -0.50
CA GLY A 181 -20.94 -36.63 -1.55
C GLY A 181 -21.50 -36.14 -2.90
N GLU A 182 -22.82 -36.01 -3.06
CA GLU A 182 -23.46 -35.48 -4.27
C GLU A 182 -24.32 -34.24 -3.98
#